data_95312bf0bce3d63dd746a40ac772a360
#
_entry.id   95312bf0bce3d63dd746a40ac772a360
#
_cell.length_a   1.000
_cell.length_b   1.000
_cell.length_c   1.000
_cell.angle_alpha   90.00
_cell.angle_beta   90.00
_cell.angle_gamma   90.00
#
_symmetry.space_group_name_H-M   'P 1'
#
loop_
_entity.id
_entity.type
_entity.pdbx_description
1 polymer ?
#
loop_
_entity_poly.entity_id
_entity_poly.type
_entity_poly.pdbx_seq_one_letter_code
_entity_poly.pdbx_strand_id
1 'polypeptide(L)'
;YYGNIKPRVKEFMNELDIELWKLGIYCKTEHNEAAPAQHEMAPIFTTSNLAADQNQLTMEIMKKVARRHGLLCLLHEKPFEGVNGSGKHNNWSIATDKGENLFSPGKTPMENAQFLLFLTAVIKAVDENQDLLRCIVASAGNDHRLGANEAPPAIISVFLGDELTAILDAIKNDTPYE
;
A
#
# COMPACT_ATOMS: atom_id res chain seq x y z
N TYR A 1 -8.86 -4.95 10.78
CA TYR A 1 -7.87 -5.82 11.43
C TYR A 1 -8.51 -6.77 12.42
N TYR A 2 -9.45 -6.29 13.20
CA TYR A 2 -10.03 -7.05 14.30
C TYR A 2 -11.49 -7.33 14.04
N GLY A 3 -11.90 -8.51 14.40
CA GLY A 3 -13.28 -8.97 14.28
C GLY A 3 -13.64 -9.55 12.91
N ASN A 4 -14.79 -10.18 12.89
CA ASN A 4 -15.29 -10.84 11.69
C ASN A 4 -15.92 -9.83 10.72
N ILE A 5 -15.75 -10.08 9.43
CA ILE A 5 -16.48 -9.35 8.39
C ILE A 5 -17.97 -9.66 8.55
N LYS A 6 -18.81 -8.62 8.55
CA LYS A 6 -20.26 -8.78 8.65
C LYS A 6 -20.81 -9.60 7.47
N PRO A 7 -21.78 -10.51 7.68
CA PRO A 7 -22.28 -11.40 6.64
C PRO A 7 -22.64 -10.68 5.33
N ARG A 8 -23.34 -9.56 5.40
CA ARG A 8 -23.73 -8.78 4.22
C ARG A 8 -22.52 -8.29 3.42
N VAL A 9 -21.43 -7.90 4.08
CA VAL A 9 -20.19 -7.47 3.43
C VAL A 9 -19.45 -8.68 2.87
N LYS A 10 -19.48 -9.81 3.57
CA LYS A 10 -18.86 -11.07 3.09
C LYS A 10 -19.54 -11.59 1.84
N GLU A 11 -20.86 -11.51 1.76
CA GLU A 11 -21.62 -11.86 0.54
C GLU A 11 -21.21 -10.98 -0.64
N PHE A 12 -21.08 -9.68 -0.42
CA PHE A 12 -20.56 -8.75 -1.42
C PHE A 12 -19.14 -9.13 -1.87
N MET A 13 -18.24 -9.40 -0.94
CA MET A 13 -16.85 -9.78 -1.23
C MET A 13 -16.76 -11.09 -2.02
N ASN A 14 -17.56 -12.09 -1.65
CA ASN A 14 -17.62 -13.38 -2.37
C ASN A 14 -18.06 -13.19 -3.83
N GLU A 15 -19.09 -12.39 -4.08
CA GLU A 15 -19.53 -12.10 -5.46
C GLU A 15 -18.45 -11.30 -6.20
N LEU A 16 -17.83 -10.32 -5.54
CA LEU A 16 -16.77 -9.52 -6.11
C LEU A 16 -15.57 -10.39 -6.53
N ASP A 17 -15.14 -11.32 -5.70
CA ASP A 17 -14.08 -12.28 -6.03
C ASP A 17 -14.40 -13.09 -7.30
N ILE A 18 -15.64 -13.59 -7.41
CA ILE A 18 -16.07 -14.36 -8.60
C ILE A 18 -15.99 -13.49 -9.86
N GLU A 19 -16.44 -12.24 -9.79
CA GLU A 19 -16.39 -11.33 -10.93
C GLU A 19 -14.94 -10.96 -11.31
N LEU A 20 -14.07 -10.76 -10.31
CA LEU A 20 -12.66 -10.47 -10.53
C LEU A 20 -11.91 -11.68 -11.08
N TRP A 21 -12.21 -12.90 -10.62
CA TRP A 21 -11.58 -14.14 -11.13
C TRP A 21 -11.86 -14.35 -12.62
N LYS A 22 -13.05 -13.98 -13.11
CA LYS A 22 -13.37 -14.03 -14.54
C LYS A 22 -12.43 -13.15 -15.38
N LEU A 23 -11.81 -12.16 -14.75
CA LEU A 23 -10.86 -11.23 -15.39
C LEU A 23 -9.38 -11.57 -15.07
N GLY A 24 -9.14 -12.68 -14.36
CA GLY A 24 -7.80 -13.05 -13.94
C GLY A 24 -7.23 -12.20 -12.81
N ILE A 25 -8.08 -11.51 -12.04
CA ILE A 25 -7.69 -10.70 -10.89
C ILE A 25 -7.99 -11.52 -9.63
N TYR A 26 -6.95 -11.84 -8.86
CA TYR A 26 -7.05 -12.66 -7.67
C TYR A 26 -6.72 -11.86 -6.41
N CYS A 27 -7.60 -11.94 -5.40
CA CYS A 27 -7.34 -11.40 -4.08
C CYS A 27 -6.82 -12.48 -3.15
N LYS A 28 -5.84 -12.13 -2.31
CA LYS A 28 -5.22 -13.05 -1.36
C LYS A 28 -5.86 -12.94 0.02
N THR A 29 -6.21 -11.76 0.42
CA THR A 29 -6.76 -11.44 1.74
C THR A 29 -7.88 -10.43 1.66
N GLU A 30 -8.83 -10.58 2.58
CA GLU A 30 -9.90 -9.63 2.84
C GLU A 30 -9.97 -9.40 4.34
N HIS A 31 -10.04 -8.16 4.78
CA HIS A 31 -10.13 -7.83 6.20
C HIS A 31 -10.86 -6.51 6.45
N ASN A 32 -11.24 -6.31 7.71
CA ASN A 32 -11.74 -5.02 8.17
C ASN A 32 -10.56 -4.06 8.40
N GLU A 33 -10.77 -2.80 8.07
CA GLU A 33 -9.89 -1.72 8.46
C GLU A 33 -10.29 -1.11 9.80
N ALA A 34 -9.43 -0.24 10.37
CA ALA A 34 -9.70 0.44 11.63
C ALA A 34 -10.89 1.41 11.54
N ALA A 35 -11.12 1.99 10.36
CA ALA A 35 -12.24 2.90 10.16
C ALA A 35 -13.59 2.17 10.12
N PRO A 36 -14.67 2.79 10.62
CA PRO A 36 -16.00 2.20 10.57
C PRO A 36 -16.46 1.91 9.14
N ALA A 37 -16.94 0.68 8.91
CA ALA A 37 -17.43 0.21 7.62
C ALA A 37 -16.39 0.32 6.47
N GLN A 38 -15.12 0.30 6.81
CA GLN A 38 -14.02 0.22 5.84
C GLN A 38 -13.45 -1.20 5.80
N HIS A 39 -13.17 -1.65 4.58
CA HIS A 39 -12.70 -3.00 4.30
C HIS A 39 -11.61 -2.92 3.23
N GLU A 40 -10.69 -3.86 3.28
CA GLU A 40 -9.62 -3.97 2.29
C GLU A 40 -9.61 -5.33 1.62
N MET A 41 -9.33 -5.32 0.32
CA MET A 41 -8.97 -6.49 -0.46
C MET A 41 -7.54 -6.32 -0.96
N ALA A 42 -6.68 -7.28 -0.66
CA ALA A 42 -5.29 -7.28 -1.10
C ALA A 42 -5.11 -8.21 -2.32
N PRO A 43 -4.88 -7.68 -3.52
CA PRO A 43 -4.65 -8.49 -4.71
C PRO A 43 -3.29 -9.19 -4.64
N ILE A 44 -3.14 -10.27 -5.41
CA ILE A 44 -1.84 -10.88 -5.67
C ILE A 44 -1.02 -9.90 -6.50
N PHE A 45 0.23 -9.66 -6.10
CA PHE A 45 1.11 -8.73 -6.80
C PHE A 45 1.43 -9.18 -8.23
N THR A 46 1.65 -8.21 -9.11
CA THR A 46 2.07 -8.41 -10.49
C THR A 46 2.93 -7.23 -10.96
N THR A 47 3.25 -7.17 -12.24
CA THR A 47 3.98 -6.02 -12.80
C THR A 47 3.16 -4.73 -12.64
N SER A 48 3.82 -3.59 -12.42
CA SER A 48 3.16 -2.34 -12.05
C SER A 48 2.13 -1.85 -13.07
N ASN A 49 2.38 -2.02 -14.39
CA ASN A 49 1.41 -1.66 -15.42
C ASN A 49 0.15 -2.53 -15.33
N LEU A 50 0.32 -3.85 -15.21
CA LEU A 50 -0.82 -4.77 -15.09
C LEU A 50 -1.56 -4.55 -13.75
N ALA A 51 -0.84 -4.30 -12.66
CA ALA A 51 -1.44 -3.98 -11.37
C ALA A 51 -2.28 -2.68 -11.44
N ALA A 52 -1.82 -1.67 -12.17
CA ALA A 52 -2.57 -0.44 -12.37
C ALA A 52 -3.88 -0.68 -13.15
N ASP A 53 -3.82 -1.43 -14.25
CA ASP A 53 -4.99 -1.78 -15.05
C ASP A 53 -5.99 -2.63 -14.25
N GLN A 54 -5.49 -3.65 -13.55
CA GLN A 54 -6.31 -4.49 -12.67
C GLN A 54 -6.98 -3.67 -11.56
N ASN A 55 -6.29 -2.68 -10.99
CA ASN A 55 -6.86 -1.81 -9.98
C ASN A 55 -8.01 -0.96 -10.53
N GLN A 56 -7.89 -0.42 -11.75
CA GLN A 56 -8.96 0.32 -12.39
C GLN A 56 -10.21 -0.55 -12.61
N LEU A 57 -10.02 -1.77 -13.14
CA LEU A 57 -11.11 -2.73 -13.31
C LEU A 57 -11.73 -3.12 -11.97
N THR A 58 -10.92 -3.38 -10.96
CA THR A 58 -11.40 -3.72 -9.60
C THR A 58 -12.29 -2.61 -9.04
N MET A 59 -11.87 -1.35 -9.13
CA MET A 59 -12.65 -0.21 -8.64
C MET A 59 -14.01 -0.08 -9.37
N GLU A 60 -14.04 -0.35 -10.67
CA GLU A 60 -15.29 -0.31 -11.44
C GLU A 60 -16.23 -1.45 -11.04
N ILE A 61 -15.70 -2.67 -10.93
CA ILE A 61 -16.50 -3.85 -10.57
C ILE A 61 -17.01 -3.77 -9.14
N MET A 62 -16.19 -3.29 -8.19
CA MET A 62 -16.60 -3.04 -6.81
C MET A 62 -17.87 -2.19 -6.74
N LYS A 63 -17.91 -1.09 -7.49
CA LYS A 63 -19.10 -0.22 -7.53
C LYS A 63 -20.33 -0.92 -8.11
N LYS A 64 -20.14 -1.75 -9.14
CA LYS A 64 -21.24 -2.51 -9.76
C LYS A 64 -21.79 -3.57 -8.82
N VAL A 65 -20.92 -4.38 -8.22
CA VAL A 65 -21.31 -5.46 -7.30
C VAL A 65 -21.92 -4.86 -6.02
N ALA A 66 -21.35 -3.80 -5.46
CA ALA A 66 -21.89 -3.15 -4.27
C ALA A 66 -23.36 -2.73 -4.45
N ARG A 67 -23.71 -2.18 -5.62
CA ARG A 67 -25.12 -1.80 -5.94
C ARG A 67 -26.04 -3.02 -5.93
N ARG A 68 -25.61 -4.20 -6.40
CA ARG A 68 -26.42 -5.43 -6.38
C ARG A 68 -26.73 -5.87 -4.94
N HIS A 69 -25.81 -5.60 -3.99
CA HIS A 69 -26.00 -5.88 -2.57
C HIS A 69 -26.64 -4.72 -1.78
N GLY A 70 -27.12 -3.68 -2.46
CA GLY A 70 -27.68 -2.49 -1.81
C GLY A 70 -26.66 -1.76 -0.95
N LEU A 71 -25.39 -1.77 -1.36
CA LEU A 71 -24.28 -1.07 -0.74
C LEU A 71 -23.81 0.08 -1.63
N LEU A 72 -23.27 1.12 -1.00
CA LEU A 72 -22.55 2.19 -1.68
C LEU A 72 -21.05 1.95 -1.47
N CYS A 73 -20.31 1.77 -2.57
CA CYS A 73 -18.85 1.65 -2.53
C CYS A 73 -18.22 3.03 -2.63
N LEU A 74 -17.58 3.49 -1.57
CA LEU A 74 -16.78 4.70 -1.52
C LEU A 74 -15.30 4.31 -1.62
N LEU A 75 -14.63 4.79 -2.67
CA LEU A 75 -13.21 4.50 -2.94
C LEU A 75 -12.31 5.64 -2.43
N HIS A 76 -12.71 6.26 -1.35
CA HIS A 76 -11.94 7.29 -0.66
C HIS A 76 -11.38 6.71 0.63
N GLU A 77 -10.13 7.00 0.93
CA GLU A 77 -9.45 6.47 2.09
C GLU A 77 -9.97 7.08 3.39
N LYS A 78 -10.45 8.32 3.34
CA LYS A 78 -11.08 9.02 4.46
C LYS A 78 -12.29 9.82 3.98
N PRO A 79 -13.44 9.15 3.76
CA PRO A 79 -14.60 9.80 3.14
C PRO A 79 -15.34 10.76 4.06
N PHE A 80 -15.10 10.72 5.39
CA PHE A 80 -15.84 11.51 6.36
C PHE A 80 -14.89 12.27 7.29
N GLU A 81 -15.22 13.54 7.56
CA GLU A 81 -14.51 14.37 8.53
C GLU A 81 -14.71 13.82 9.95
N GLY A 82 -13.67 13.91 10.78
CA GLY A 82 -13.72 13.51 12.18
C GLY A 82 -13.82 12.01 12.45
N VAL A 83 -13.87 11.19 11.43
CA VAL A 83 -13.91 9.73 11.53
C VAL A 83 -12.58 9.15 11.05
N ASN A 84 -12.13 8.07 11.67
CA ASN A 84 -10.94 7.34 11.22
C ASN A 84 -11.07 6.97 9.74
N GLY A 85 -9.93 6.95 9.07
CA GLY A 85 -9.77 6.47 7.72
C GLY A 85 -8.46 5.72 7.59
N SER A 86 -8.31 4.95 6.52
CA SER A 86 -7.14 4.14 6.24
C SER A 86 -6.67 4.40 4.82
N GLY A 87 -5.37 4.51 4.64
CA GLY A 87 -4.77 4.73 3.33
C GLY A 87 -4.61 3.42 2.56
N LYS A 88 -4.67 3.49 1.24
CA LYS A 88 -4.25 2.39 0.41
C LYS A 88 -2.72 2.38 0.31
N HIS A 89 -2.09 1.32 0.80
CA HIS A 89 -0.66 1.12 0.70
C HIS A 89 -0.32 0.37 -0.60
N ASN A 90 0.67 0.89 -1.34
CA ASN A 90 1.22 0.20 -2.49
C ASN A 90 2.59 -0.36 -2.12
N ASN A 91 2.67 -1.66 -1.89
CA ASN A 91 3.94 -2.35 -1.74
C ASN A 91 4.52 -2.60 -3.13
N TRP A 92 5.77 -2.23 -3.34
CA TRP A 92 6.44 -2.38 -4.62
C TRP A 92 7.89 -2.80 -4.45
N SER A 93 8.46 -3.38 -5.47
CA SER A 93 9.87 -3.73 -5.54
C SER A 93 10.40 -3.54 -6.96
N ILE A 94 11.73 -3.61 -7.10
CA ILE A 94 12.40 -3.65 -8.40
C ILE A 94 13.06 -5.03 -8.50
N ALA A 95 12.88 -5.68 -9.64
CA ALA A 95 13.50 -6.96 -9.91
C ALA A 95 14.23 -6.95 -11.25
N THR A 96 15.21 -7.85 -11.39
CA THR A 96 15.83 -8.13 -12.67
C THR A 96 14.85 -8.84 -13.61
N ASP A 97 15.22 -8.99 -14.89
CA ASP A 97 14.51 -9.82 -15.87
C ASP A 97 14.42 -11.30 -15.47
N LYS A 98 15.30 -11.74 -14.56
CA LYS A 98 15.30 -13.10 -13.99
C LYS A 98 14.45 -13.22 -12.72
N GLY A 99 13.81 -12.14 -12.27
CA GLY A 99 12.96 -12.11 -11.08
C GLY A 99 13.71 -11.95 -9.76
N GLU A 100 15.00 -11.62 -9.77
CA GLU A 100 15.78 -11.34 -8.55
C GLU A 100 15.38 -9.98 -7.98
N ASN A 101 14.89 -9.97 -6.73
CA ASN A 101 14.49 -8.74 -6.06
C ASN A 101 15.71 -7.92 -5.60
N LEU A 102 15.85 -6.71 -6.12
CA LEU A 102 16.97 -5.81 -5.81
C LEU A 102 16.87 -5.16 -4.44
N PHE A 103 15.70 -5.21 -3.79
CA PHE A 103 15.49 -4.77 -2.42
C PHE A 103 15.56 -5.89 -1.39
N SER A 104 16.04 -7.06 -1.78
CA SER A 104 16.27 -8.14 -0.82
C SER A 104 17.52 -7.85 0.02
N PRO A 105 17.39 -7.64 1.36
CA PRO A 105 18.53 -7.33 2.23
C PRO A 105 19.48 -8.52 2.40
N GLY A 106 18.97 -9.75 2.16
CA GLY A 106 19.75 -10.97 2.44
C GLY A 106 19.93 -11.22 3.92
N LYS A 107 20.93 -12.07 4.25
CA LYS A 107 21.26 -12.43 5.64
C LYS A 107 22.19 -11.41 6.30
N THR A 108 22.96 -10.68 5.52
CA THR A 108 23.93 -9.68 5.97
C THR A 108 23.68 -8.36 5.20
N PRO A 109 22.66 -7.57 5.58
CA PRO A 109 22.29 -6.35 4.86
C PRO A 109 23.44 -5.35 4.70
N MET A 110 24.31 -5.22 5.71
CA MET A 110 25.47 -4.31 5.70
C MET A 110 26.51 -4.65 4.62
N GLU A 111 26.64 -5.93 4.28
CA GLU A 111 27.59 -6.40 3.27
C GLU A 111 26.95 -6.47 1.87
N ASN A 112 25.64 -6.28 1.77
CA ASN A 112 24.92 -6.36 0.53
C ASN A 112 24.94 -5.01 -0.20
N ALA A 113 26.01 -4.76 -0.94
CA ALA A 113 26.20 -3.52 -1.69
C ALA A 113 25.06 -3.23 -2.68
N GLN A 114 24.48 -4.24 -3.31
CA GLN A 114 23.33 -4.09 -4.21
C GLN A 114 22.12 -3.54 -3.46
N PHE A 115 21.76 -4.17 -2.34
CA PHE A 115 20.64 -3.72 -1.51
C PHE A 115 20.83 -2.28 -1.04
N LEU A 116 22.01 -1.96 -0.49
CA LEU A 116 22.33 -0.61 0.01
C LEU A 116 22.30 0.44 -1.10
N LEU A 117 22.79 0.11 -2.30
CA LEU A 117 22.76 1.00 -3.45
C LEU A 117 21.31 1.34 -3.85
N PHE A 118 20.46 0.33 -4.03
CA PHE A 118 19.07 0.55 -4.44
C PHE A 118 18.24 1.24 -3.35
N LEU A 119 18.44 0.87 -2.08
CA LEU A 119 17.81 1.56 -0.95
C LEU A 119 18.17 3.05 -0.93
N THR A 120 19.46 3.36 -1.01
CA THR A 120 19.95 4.75 -1.00
C THR A 120 19.44 5.54 -2.20
N ALA A 121 19.39 4.92 -3.38
CA ALA A 121 18.83 5.54 -4.57
C ALA A 121 17.35 5.94 -4.41
N VAL A 122 16.54 5.07 -3.77
CA VAL A 122 15.14 5.37 -3.48
C VAL A 122 15.01 6.51 -2.48
N ILE A 123 15.78 6.47 -1.38
CA ILE A 123 15.77 7.55 -0.37
C ILE A 123 16.11 8.89 -1.03
N LYS A 124 17.15 8.92 -1.84
CA LYS A 124 17.55 10.11 -2.58
C LYS A 124 16.45 10.59 -3.53
N ALA A 125 15.83 9.68 -4.29
CA ALA A 125 14.76 10.01 -5.21
C ALA A 125 13.53 10.61 -4.49
N VAL A 126 13.17 10.07 -3.31
CA VAL A 126 12.08 10.61 -2.49
C VAL A 126 12.41 12.02 -1.99
N ASP A 127 13.63 12.24 -1.52
CA ASP A 127 14.09 13.54 -1.05
C ASP A 127 14.07 14.60 -2.17
N GLU A 128 14.65 14.28 -3.32
CA GLU A 128 14.72 15.19 -4.47
C GLU A 128 13.37 15.49 -5.12
N ASN A 129 12.38 14.58 -5.02
CA ASN A 129 11.07 14.71 -5.67
C ASN A 129 9.91 14.87 -4.68
N GLN A 130 10.17 15.24 -3.43
CA GLN A 130 9.15 15.33 -2.39
C GLN A 130 8.01 16.31 -2.74
N ASP A 131 8.28 17.39 -3.46
CA ASP A 131 7.27 18.36 -3.85
C ASP A 131 6.27 17.76 -4.85
N LEU A 132 6.75 16.97 -5.79
CA LEU A 132 5.89 16.22 -6.72
C LEU A 132 5.03 15.19 -5.98
N LEU A 133 5.61 14.46 -5.03
CA LEU A 133 4.89 13.48 -4.22
C LEU A 133 3.79 14.15 -3.39
N ARG A 134 4.06 15.31 -2.80
CA ARG A 134 3.06 16.11 -2.08
C ARG A 134 1.93 16.58 -2.99
N CYS A 135 2.24 17.04 -4.20
CA CYS A 135 1.23 17.43 -5.18
C CYS A 135 0.30 16.28 -5.54
N ILE A 136 0.82 15.07 -5.70
CA ILE A 136 0.03 13.88 -6.02
C ILE A 136 -0.92 13.53 -4.87
N VAL A 137 -0.47 13.65 -3.61
CA VAL A 137 -1.28 13.34 -2.42
C VAL A 137 -2.32 14.43 -2.15
N ALA A 138 -2.04 15.69 -2.45
CA ALA A 138 -2.90 16.85 -2.17
C ALA A 138 -4.05 17.00 -3.18
N SER A 139 -4.82 15.93 -3.40
CA SER A 139 -6.05 15.97 -4.20
C SER A 139 -7.26 16.27 -3.33
N ALA A 140 -8.33 16.80 -3.92
CA ALA A 140 -9.59 17.08 -3.21
C ALA A 140 -10.17 15.87 -2.48
N GLY A 141 -9.96 14.65 -3.00
CA GLY A 141 -10.38 13.40 -2.36
C GLY A 141 -9.58 13.07 -1.09
N ASN A 142 -8.51 13.78 -0.79
CA ASN A 142 -7.63 13.57 0.34
C ASN A 142 -7.71 14.67 1.42
N ASP A 143 -8.63 15.61 1.32
CA ASP A 143 -8.72 16.74 2.26
C ASP A 143 -8.88 16.30 3.71
N HIS A 144 -9.67 15.25 3.96
CA HIS A 144 -9.86 14.69 5.31
C HIS A 144 -8.81 13.66 5.71
N ARG A 145 -7.96 13.25 4.77
CA ARG A 145 -6.94 12.22 4.97
C ARG A 145 -5.66 12.79 5.56
N LEU A 146 -5.26 13.99 5.12
CA LEU A 146 -3.96 14.57 5.47
C LEU A 146 -3.86 14.87 6.97
N GLY A 147 -2.86 14.26 7.62
CA GLY A 147 -2.59 14.44 9.04
C GLY A 147 -3.52 13.71 10.00
N ALA A 148 -4.37 12.80 9.53
CA ALA A 148 -5.24 11.99 10.38
C ALA A 148 -4.67 10.58 10.66
N ASN A 149 -5.21 9.92 11.69
CA ASN A 149 -4.83 8.56 12.09
C ASN A 149 -4.88 7.59 10.90
N GLU A 150 -3.90 6.72 10.78
CA GLU A 150 -3.71 5.72 9.72
C GLU A 150 -3.74 6.25 8.27
N ALA A 151 -4.14 7.48 8.06
CA ALA A 151 -3.99 8.14 6.78
C ALA A 151 -2.54 8.62 6.62
N PRO A 152 -1.95 8.59 5.41
CA PRO A 152 -0.61 9.10 5.20
C PRO A 152 -0.47 10.53 5.71
N PRO A 153 0.62 10.89 6.37
CA PRO A 153 0.86 12.25 6.80
C PRO A 153 0.98 13.19 5.60
N ALA A 154 0.66 14.46 5.80
CA ALA A 154 0.95 15.51 4.82
C ALA A 154 2.46 15.65 4.54
N ILE A 155 3.29 15.12 5.45
CA ILE A 155 4.74 15.12 5.35
C ILE A 155 5.18 13.79 4.72
N ILE A 156 5.93 13.87 3.63
CA ILE A 156 6.59 12.71 3.04
C ILE A 156 7.81 12.39 3.90
N SER A 157 7.86 11.17 4.43
CA SER A 157 8.97 10.67 5.24
C SER A 157 9.32 9.24 4.86
N VAL A 158 10.55 8.86 5.15
CA VAL A 158 11.04 7.49 4.97
C VAL A 158 11.20 6.87 6.35
N PHE A 159 10.51 5.77 6.60
CA PHE A 159 10.66 4.96 7.81
C PHE A 159 11.27 3.61 7.43
N LEU A 160 12.45 3.34 7.93
CA LEU A 160 13.23 2.14 7.61
C LEU A 160 13.11 1.04 8.66
N GLY A 161 12.44 1.32 9.77
CA GLY A 161 12.44 0.47 10.96
C GLY A 161 13.70 0.67 11.81
N ASP A 162 13.62 0.25 13.06
CA ASP A 162 14.69 0.49 14.02
C ASP A 162 15.98 -0.27 13.65
N GLU A 163 15.84 -1.52 13.21
CA GLU A 163 16.97 -2.36 12.83
C GLU A 163 17.76 -1.78 11.65
N LEU A 164 17.09 -1.43 10.56
CA LEU A 164 17.77 -0.89 9.38
C LEU A 164 18.33 0.51 9.65
N THR A 165 17.68 1.31 10.46
CA THR A 165 18.20 2.61 10.92
C THR A 165 19.48 2.42 11.71
N ALA A 166 19.52 1.49 12.68
CA ALA A 166 20.71 1.19 13.46
C ALA A 166 21.88 0.67 12.59
N ILE A 167 21.58 -0.15 11.57
CA ILE A 167 22.57 -0.60 10.58
C ILE A 167 23.18 0.59 9.83
N LEU A 168 22.35 1.50 9.33
CA LEU A 168 22.82 2.67 8.56
C LEU A 168 23.64 3.63 9.46
N ASP A 169 23.23 3.80 10.72
CA ASP A 169 23.98 4.60 11.68
C ASP A 169 25.33 3.97 12.02
N ALA A 170 25.40 2.65 12.15
CA ALA A 170 26.65 1.92 12.34
C ALA A 170 27.59 2.10 11.14
N ILE A 171 27.09 1.99 9.92
CA ILE A 171 27.87 2.25 8.68
C ILE A 171 28.39 3.70 8.67
N LYS A 172 27.52 4.68 8.96
CA LYS A 172 27.86 6.09 8.96
C LYS A 172 28.97 6.44 9.97
N ASN A 173 28.95 5.79 11.12
CA ASN A 173 29.85 6.04 12.22
C ASN A 173 31.07 5.11 12.25
N ASP A 174 31.18 4.20 11.26
CA ASP A 174 32.22 3.18 11.18
C ASP A 174 32.33 2.34 12.46
N THR A 175 31.17 1.95 13.00
CA THR A 175 31.05 1.14 14.22
C THR A 175 30.46 -0.24 13.91
N PRO A 176 30.85 -1.30 14.67
CA PRO A 176 30.20 -2.59 14.51
C PRO A 176 28.71 -2.51 14.83
N TYR A 177 27.90 -3.24 14.07
CA TYR A 177 26.49 -3.50 14.37
C TYR A 177 26.38 -4.90 15.00
N GLU A 178 25.86 -4.99 16.21
CA GLU A 178 25.58 -6.23 16.93
C GLU A 178 24.08 -6.57 16.94
#